data_528c9dffd95dd2abac1083657751dfda
#
_entry.id   528c9dffd95dd2abac1083657751dfda
#
_cell.length_a   1.000
_cell.length_b   1.000
_cell.length_c   1.000
_cell.angle_alpha   90.00
_cell.angle_beta   90.00
_cell.angle_gamma   90.00
#
_symmetry.space_group_name_H-M   'P 1'
#
loop_
_entity.id
_entity.type
_entity.pdbx_description
1 polymer ?
#
loop_
_entity_poly.entity_id
_entity_poly.type
_entity_poly.pdbx_seq_one_letter_code
_entity_poly.pdbx_strand_id
1 'polypeptide(L)'
;MADLFKKVKDGLPVSGDGYDGQIITQIKAAVLDLTRSAEIVLDGTVDIERTENTPVTTSEPVTYTITDNSTIEDELVITAITVWCNMRIGNPPNYDKLLEAYNSLKGQMRQSSTYSNF
;
A
#
# COMPACT_ATOMS: atom_id res chain seq x y z
N MET A 1 0.27 9.63 13.23
CA MET A 1 -0.99 8.89 13.14
C MET A 1 -1.00 7.98 11.94
N ALA A 2 -1.47 6.80 12.16
CA ALA A 2 -1.40 5.75 11.17
C ALA A 2 -2.61 5.77 10.23
N ASP A 3 -2.45 6.34 9.07
CA ASP A 3 -3.49 6.31 8.04
C ASP A 3 -2.91 5.99 6.66
N LEU A 4 -1.87 5.12 6.65
CA LEU A 4 -1.26 4.66 5.41
C LEU A 4 -2.30 3.97 4.52
N PHE A 5 -3.10 3.06 5.09
CA PHE A 5 -4.14 2.36 4.36
C PHE A 5 -5.10 3.34 3.69
N LYS A 6 -5.56 4.33 4.45
CA LYS A 6 -6.50 5.32 3.93
C LYS A 6 -5.88 6.15 2.81
N LYS A 7 -4.64 6.59 2.98
CA LYS A 7 -3.95 7.38 1.97
C LYS A 7 -3.77 6.61 0.67
N VAL A 8 -3.37 5.34 0.76
CA VAL A 8 -3.22 4.48 -0.41
C VAL A 8 -4.57 4.26 -1.08
N LYS A 9 -5.59 3.90 -0.30
CA LYS A 9 -6.91 3.63 -0.85
C LYS A 9 -7.51 4.85 -1.55
N ASP A 10 -7.32 6.04 -0.97
CA ASP A 10 -7.83 7.29 -1.55
C ASP A 10 -7.19 7.58 -2.91
N GLY A 11 -6.00 7.06 -3.17
CA GLY A 11 -5.32 7.20 -4.45
C GLY A 11 -5.67 6.12 -5.48
N LEU A 12 -6.55 5.18 -5.14
CA LEU A 12 -6.93 4.09 -6.04
C LEU A 12 -8.32 4.33 -6.64
N PRO A 13 -8.58 3.85 -7.86
CA PRO A 13 -9.89 4.00 -8.51
C PRO A 13 -10.88 2.93 -8.02
N VAL A 14 -10.99 2.75 -6.71
CA VAL A 14 -11.89 1.78 -6.10
C VAL A 14 -12.72 2.47 -5.02
N SER A 15 -13.90 1.93 -4.77
CA SER A 15 -14.78 2.45 -3.74
C SER A 15 -15.35 1.28 -2.92
N GLY A 16 -15.85 1.60 -1.73
CA GLY A 16 -16.38 0.57 -0.83
C GLY A 16 -15.25 -0.23 -0.19
N ASP A 17 -15.60 -1.34 0.42
CA ASP A 17 -14.65 -2.16 1.19
C ASP A 17 -14.33 -3.50 0.54
N GLY A 18 -14.81 -3.73 -0.69
CA GLY A 18 -14.61 -5.00 -1.38
C GLY A 18 -13.16 -5.33 -1.71
N TYR A 19 -12.31 -4.31 -1.83
CA TYR A 19 -10.88 -4.48 -2.17
C TYR A 19 -9.96 -4.33 -0.96
N ASP A 20 -10.49 -4.09 0.23
CA ASP A 20 -9.64 -3.76 1.40
C ASP A 20 -8.60 -4.83 1.70
N GLY A 21 -8.99 -6.10 1.64
CA GLY A 21 -8.04 -7.20 1.88
C GLY A 21 -6.92 -7.22 0.84
N GLN A 22 -7.26 -7.00 -0.43
CA GLN A 22 -6.27 -6.95 -1.50
C GLN A 22 -5.34 -5.74 -1.35
N ILE A 23 -5.90 -4.60 -0.96
CA ILE A 23 -5.12 -3.38 -0.75
C ILE A 23 -4.07 -3.61 0.34
N ILE A 24 -4.46 -4.20 1.47
CA ILE A 24 -3.54 -4.49 2.56
C ILE A 24 -2.44 -5.44 2.09
N THR A 25 -2.80 -6.51 1.39
CA THR A 25 -1.84 -7.49 0.86
C THR A 25 -0.84 -6.81 -0.08
N GLN A 26 -1.33 -5.93 -0.97
CA GLN A 26 -0.46 -5.27 -1.94
C GLN A 26 0.40 -4.18 -1.30
N ILE A 27 -0.07 -3.49 -0.27
CA ILE A 27 0.77 -2.56 0.48
C ILE A 27 1.98 -3.29 1.06
N LYS A 28 1.76 -4.44 1.66
CA LYS A 28 2.84 -5.25 2.23
C LYS A 28 3.80 -5.75 1.16
N ALA A 29 3.26 -6.16 0.01
CA ALA A 29 4.07 -6.61 -1.11
C ALA A 29 4.91 -5.46 -1.68
N ALA A 30 4.36 -4.27 -1.78
CA ALA A 30 5.10 -3.09 -2.25
C ALA A 30 6.28 -2.77 -1.35
N VAL A 31 6.06 -2.81 -0.04
CA VAL A 31 7.14 -2.56 0.94
C VAL A 31 8.24 -3.60 0.80
N LEU A 32 7.89 -4.87 0.58
CA LEU A 32 8.89 -5.91 0.35
C LEU A 32 9.69 -5.65 -0.93
N ASP A 33 9.03 -5.22 -2.00
CA ASP A 33 9.73 -4.88 -3.25
C ASP A 33 10.69 -3.71 -3.04
N LEU A 34 10.23 -2.67 -2.37
CA LEU A 34 11.06 -1.49 -2.12
C LEU A 34 12.27 -1.82 -1.24
N THR A 35 12.10 -2.61 -0.20
CA THR A 35 13.17 -2.88 0.76
C THR A 35 14.10 -4.00 0.32
N ARG A 36 13.58 -5.04 -0.32
CA ARG A 36 14.40 -6.19 -0.73
C ARG A 36 14.94 -6.10 -2.14
N SER A 37 14.05 -5.81 -3.10
CA SER A 37 14.46 -5.79 -4.52
C SER A 37 15.19 -4.51 -4.88
N ALA A 38 14.72 -3.37 -4.38
CA ALA A 38 15.31 -2.07 -4.69
C ALA A 38 16.31 -1.59 -3.62
N GLU A 39 16.43 -2.32 -2.52
CA GLU A 39 17.36 -2.00 -1.42
C GLU A 39 17.13 -0.59 -0.84
N ILE A 40 15.88 -0.16 -0.81
CA ILE A 40 15.51 1.15 -0.29
C ILE A 40 15.28 1.05 1.22
N VAL A 41 15.86 1.96 1.97
CA VAL A 41 15.67 2.06 3.41
C VAL A 41 14.47 2.96 3.68
N LEU A 42 13.46 2.42 4.36
CA LEU A 42 12.25 3.17 4.70
C LEU A 42 12.35 3.72 6.12
N ASP A 43 11.90 4.96 6.28
CA ASP A 43 11.77 5.58 7.60
C ASP A 43 10.36 5.31 8.09
N GLY A 44 10.17 4.15 8.70
CA GLY A 44 8.87 3.73 9.19
C GLY A 44 8.55 2.29 8.84
N THR A 45 7.42 1.84 9.33
CA THR A 45 6.98 0.45 9.17
C THR A 45 5.54 0.41 8.69
N VAL A 46 5.15 -0.75 8.15
CA VAL A 46 3.76 -1.05 7.79
C VAL A 46 3.21 -2.02 8.82
N ASP A 47 2.09 -1.66 9.42
CA ASP A 47 1.37 -2.50 10.37
C ASP A 47 -0.13 -2.29 10.17
N ILE A 48 -0.71 -3.09 9.30
CA ILE A 48 -2.12 -3.00 8.95
C ILE A 48 -2.75 -4.36 9.09
N GLU A 49 -3.86 -4.44 9.82
CA GLU A 49 -4.60 -5.67 10.02
C GLU A 49 -6.08 -5.47 9.70
N ARG A 50 -6.69 -6.50 9.16
CA ARG A 50 -8.12 -6.56 8.90
C ARG A 50 -8.71 -7.66 9.77
N THR A 51 -9.62 -7.28 10.64
CA THR A 51 -10.26 -8.20 11.57
C THR A 51 -11.72 -8.40 11.19
N GLU A 52 -12.15 -9.66 11.09
CA GLU A 52 -13.54 -9.99 10.83
C GLU A 52 -14.35 -9.87 12.12
N ASN A 53 -15.45 -9.15 12.05
CA ASN A 53 -16.38 -8.99 13.16
C ASN A 53 -17.48 -10.04 13.02
N THR A 54 -17.48 -11.06 13.89
CA THR A 54 -18.47 -12.11 13.84
C THR A 54 -19.85 -11.54 14.21
N PRO A 55 -20.86 -11.70 13.35
CA PRO A 55 -22.19 -11.18 13.66
C PRO A 55 -22.84 -11.93 14.83
N VAL A 56 -23.68 -11.23 15.59
CA VAL A 56 -24.41 -11.79 16.72
C VAL A 56 -25.47 -12.78 16.22
N THR A 57 -26.05 -12.51 15.04
CA THR A 57 -27.07 -13.36 14.44
C THR A 57 -26.63 -13.73 13.03
N THR A 58 -27.18 -14.84 12.50
CA THR A 58 -26.86 -15.29 11.14
C THR A 58 -27.47 -14.41 10.06
N SER A 59 -28.38 -13.52 10.42
CA SER A 59 -29.01 -12.59 9.47
C SER A 59 -28.23 -11.30 9.30
N GLU A 60 -27.24 -11.02 10.15
CA GLU A 60 -26.41 -9.82 10.05
C GLU A 60 -25.25 -10.03 9.08
N PRO A 61 -24.92 -9.02 8.27
CA PRO A 61 -23.75 -9.13 7.38
C PRO A 61 -22.46 -9.17 8.19
N VAL A 62 -21.47 -9.90 7.67
CA VAL A 62 -20.12 -9.88 8.23
C VAL A 62 -19.50 -8.52 7.94
N THR A 63 -18.93 -7.91 8.97
CA THR A 63 -18.20 -6.65 8.82
C THR A 63 -16.74 -6.83 9.19
N TYR A 64 -15.91 -5.86 8.82
CA TYR A 64 -14.48 -5.91 9.07
C TYR A 64 -14.00 -4.60 9.68
N THR A 65 -12.99 -4.71 10.52
CA THR A 65 -12.33 -3.54 11.11
C THR A 65 -10.89 -3.51 10.60
N ILE A 66 -10.48 -2.35 10.09
CA ILE A 66 -9.11 -2.11 9.66
C ILE A 66 -8.38 -1.39 10.79
N THR A 67 -7.28 -1.99 11.26
CA THR A 67 -6.40 -1.37 12.25
C THR A 67 -5.08 -1.06 11.55
N ASP A 68 -4.68 0.21 11.55
CA ASP A 68 -3.48 0.68 10.87
C ASP A 68 -2.59 1.41 11.86
N ASN A 69 -1.49 0.75 12.25
CA ASN A 69 -0.47 1.29 13.14
C ASN A 69 0.83 1.57 12.39
N SER A 70 0.74 1.74 11.08
CA SER A 70 1.89 2.04 10.24
C SER A 70 2.49 3.39 10.61
N THR A 71 3.81 3.51 10.46
CA THR A 71 4.53 4.74 10.79
C THR A 71 5.15 5.42 9.57
N ILE A 72 4.93 4.87 8.38
CA ILE A 72 5.42 5.49 7.14
C ILE A 72 4.63 6.76 6.86
N GLU A 73 5.34 7.90 6.71
CA GLU A 73 4.73 9.19 6.42
C GLU A 73 5.31 9.87 5.19
N ASP A 74 6.39 9.33 4.62
CA ASP A 74 7.06 9.90 3.45
C ASP A 74 6.14 9.82 2.22
N GLU A 75 5.82 10.97 1.65
CA GLU A 75 4.90 11.07 0.52
C GLU A 75 5.42 10.34 -0.72
N LEU A 76 6.73 10.34 -0.96
CA LEU A 76 7.30 9.64 -2.10
C LEU A 76 7.11 8.13 -1.95
N VAL A 77 7.33 7.61 -0.76
CA VAL A 77 7.13 6.19 -0.45
C VAL A 77 5.65 5.84 -0.59
N ILE A 78 4.76 6.65 -0.04
CA ILE A 78 3.32 6.42 -0.12
C ILE A 78 2.85 6.44 -1.57
N THR A 79 3.38 7.35 -2.38
CA THR A 79 3.06 7.41 -3.81
C THR A 79 3.50 6.14 -4.52
N ALA A 80 4.70 5.65 -4.24
CA ALA A 80 5.21 4.41 -4.83
C ALA A 80 4.33 3.21 -4.46
N ILE A 81 3.94 3.12 -3.18
CA ILE A 81 3.04 2.06 -2.72
C ILE A 81 1.69 2.14 -3.43
N THR A 82 1.16 3.35 -3.58
CA THR A 82 -0.13 3.56 -4.24
C THR A 82 -0.08 3.13 -5.71
N VAL A 83 1.00 3.48 -6.42
CA VAL A 83 1.18 3.08 -7.82
C VAL A 83 1.26 1.56 -7.92
N TRP A 84 2.02 0.91 -7.04
CA TRP A 84 2.10 -0.55 -7.00
C TRP A 84 0.71 -1.17 -6.84
N CYS A 85 -0.07 -0.68 -5.87
CA CYS A 85 -1.41 -1.19 -5.63
C CYS A 85 -2.31 -1.00 -6.84
N ASN A 86 -2.22 0.17 -7.49
CA ASN A 86 -3.01 0.47 -8.68
C ASN A 86 -2.69 -0.50 -9.83
N MET A 87 -1.43 -0.91 -9.99
CA MET A 87 -1.04 -1.90 -10.99
C MET A 87 -1.65 -3.27 -10.74
N ARG A 88 -1.89 -3.62 -9.49
CA ARG A 88 -2.23 -4.98 -9.08
C ARG A 88 -3.70 -5.19 -8.75
N ILE A 89 -4.44 -4.11 -8.56
CA ILE A 89 -5.84 -4.18 -8.17
C ILE A 89 -6.70 -3.64 -9.32
N GLY A 90 -7.72 -4.39 -9.71
CA GLY A 90 -8.66 -3.95 -10.72
C GLY A 90 -8.20 -4.05 -12.17
N ASN A 91 -7.04 -4.66 -12.42
CA ASN A 91 -6.55 -4.92 -13.78
C ASN A 91 -6.59 -3.66 -14.68
N PRO A 92 -5.82 -2.61 -14.35
CA PRO A 92 -5.92 -1.33 -15.03
C PRO A 92 -5.46 -1.38 -16.49
N PRO A 93 -6.10 -0.60 -17.39
CA PRO A 93 -5.71 -0.58 -18.81
C PRO A 93 -4.38 0.13 -19.07
N ASN A 94 -3.89 0.92 -18.12
CA ASN A 94 -2.65 1.67 -18.26
C ASN A 94 -1.50 1.06 -17.43
N TYR A 95 -1.50 -0.27 -17.33
CA TYR A 95 -0.51 -1.00 -16.52
C TYR A 95 0.93 -0.59 -16.87
N ASP A 96 1.27 -0.50 -18.15
CA ASP A 96 2.64 -0.19 -18.57
C ASP A 96 3.09 1.19 -18.09
N LYS A 97 2.20 2.17 -18.13
CA LYS A 97 2.50 3.52 -17.63
C LYS A 97 2.68 3.55 -16.14
N LEU A 98 1.86 2.77 -15.41
CA LEU A 98 1.99 2.64 -13.97
C LEU A 98 3.31 1.97 -13.60
N LEU A 99 3.72 0.95 -14.34
CA LEU A 99 4.99 0.27 -14.12
C LEU A 99 6.18 1.23 -14.34
N GLU A 100 6.14 2.04 -15.40
CA GLU A 100 7.16 3.07 -15.63
C GLU A 100 7.21 4.06 -14.47
N ALA A 101 6.06 4.53 -14.00
CA ALA A 101 5.99 5.47 -12.89
C ALA A 101 6.58 4.86 -11.62
N TYR A 102 6.23 3.60 -11.33
CA TYR A 102 6.76 2.90 -10.16
C TYR A 102 8.28 2.77 -10.23
N ASN A 103 8.81 2.35 -11.38
CA ASN A 103 10.26 2.19 -11.57
C ASN A 103 10.98 3.53 -11.49
N SER A 104 10.37 4.61 -11.97
CA SER A 104 10.92 5.95 -11.85
C SER A 104 11.00 6.40 -10.39
N LEU A 105 9.95 6.13 -9.61
CA LEU A 105 9.94 6.46 -8.18
C LEU A 105 11.02 5.68 -7.43
N LYS A 106 11.18 4.38 -7.74
CA LYS A 106 12.25 3.58 -7.14
C LYS A 106 13.63 4.15 -7.49
N GLY A 107 13.81 4.55 -8.75
CA GLY A 107 15.07 5.17 -9.18
C GLY A 107 15.40 6.44 -8.43
N GLN A 108 14.40 7.29 -8.22
CA GLN A 108 14.57 8.52 -7.46
C GLN A 108 14.98 8.23 -6.01
N MET A 109 14.33 7.27 -5.37
CA MET A 109 14.64 6.91 -3.99
C MET A 109 16.05 6.29 -3.88
N ARG A 110 16.44 5.44 -4.84
CA ARG A 110 17.75 4.80 -4.83
C ARG A 110 18.90 5.80 -5.00
N GLN A 111 18.65 6.91 -5.67
CA GLN A 111 19.65 7.96 -5.88
C GLN A 111 19.76 8.91 -4.70
N SER A 112 18.83 8.86 -3.77
CA SER A 112 18.83 9.75 -2.61
C SER A 112 19.49 9.08 -1.41
N SER A 113 20.38 9.80 -0.73
CA SER A 113 21.02 9.30 0.48
C SER A 113 20.03 9.09 1.63
N THR A 114 18.83 9.69 1.54
CA THR A 114 17.79 9.52 2.54
C THR A 114 17.28 8.08 2.60
N TYR A 115 17.29 7.38 1.46
CA TYR A 115 16.75 6.03 1.34
C TYR A 115 17.83 4.97 1.12
N SER A 116 19.09 5.31 1.34
CA SER A 116 20.20 4.43 1.04
C SER A 116 21.08 4.21 2.26
N ASN A 117 21.71 3.04 2.35
CA ASN A 117 22.68 2.73 3.40
C ASN A 117 24.11 3.13 3.06
N PHE A 118 24.31 3.77 1.94
CA PHE A 118 25.66 4.14 1.48
C PHE A 118 26.12 5.48 2.02
#